data_4ee8118560114ee24f9885f06012cb86
#
_entry.id   4ee8118560114ee24f9885f06012cb86
#
_cell.length_a   1.000
_cell.length_b   1.000
_cell.length_c   1.000
_cell.angle_alpha   90.00
_cell.angle_beta   90.00
_cell.angle_gamma   90.00
#
_symmetry.space_group_name_H-M   'P 1'
#
loop_
_entity.id
_entity.type
_entity.pdbx_description
1 polymer ?
#
loop_
_entity_poly.entity_id
_entity_poly.type
_entity_poly.pdbx_seq_one_letter_code
_entity_poly.pdbx_strand_id
1 'polypeptide(L)'
;MFRGKAFHNMIFTAVMAVLSVLPASAQVDGLLRRADSLHVSYDFVGARDIYMEVLDSLDVEADSLLLRSVQRKLVQVENGRNMSRFVQKPKVAGKRKFSLEEFFLYYPLENRSWRPVPNVLDKNGADGVVKALYAPDWDDMIYFSAASEGGSRDILMTEQLDTAWTAPVVDSVLSTATADEIYPMLSPDRRTMFFASRGLYGVGGYDLYKAEWDAAASRWSAPQNMGFPYSSPADDFLYAESEDGEYAVFASNRECASRDSVYVYVLHYETNPVHVPMISPEELRHLSLLDLPVKEKEEETVTDIPDNELTLKYMSKMDEVKMLRDSISANSSTLEALRNEYVFSNDPGERVRLTNEILSLEMAIPGLQRSLDKANNDLRGIEMEFLKEGIFLNMDMAAGDDEDEGPEIPEYEFRRRSMGNSLAINVMVPEVKFDYTFRIGPEAIFAEDQNIPAGIVYQIQLFSGGRKADLSELKGLCPVYEHRTPSGMYTYRVGLFRSYEDAKAAIDKVRRRGFNDAYITAFIDSQEVSVVTARTAEAKASNEVLLYEVRIMPDSGELEQEVVEGMIRLAMGKDIARVEAEDGTQVFIVGPFDNKAMAEELAAYVRSKISGKVTCELRGNELIVN
;
A
#
# COMPACT_ATOMS: atom_id res chain seq x y z
N MET A 1 76.23 25.67 -16.12
CA MET A 1 75.32 25.50 -14.95
C MET A 1 73.97 26.11 -15.24
N PHE A 2 73.34 25.85 -16.42
CA PHE A 2 72.10 26.46 -16.87
C PHE A 2 71.18 25.48 -17.68
N ARG A 3 71.35 24.17 -17.51
CA ARG A 3 70.50 23.18 -18.24
C ARG A 3 69.53 22.33 -17.32
N GLY A 4 69.59 22.48 -15.96
CA GLY A 4 68.85 21.65 -15.08
C GLY A 4 67.48 22.22 -14.64
N LYS A 5 67.26 23.55 -14.68
CA LYS A 5 66.01 24.17 -14.24
C LYS A 5 64.87 24.18 -15.25
N ALA A 6 65.19 24.16 -16.55
CA ALA A 6 64.15 24.13 -17.59
C ALA A 6 63.47 22.76 -17.72
N PHE A 7 64.17 21.66 -17.42
CA PHE A 7 63.64 20.30 -17.50
C PHE A 7 62.72 19.96 -16.30
N HIS A 8 63.01 20.55 -15.13
CA HIS A 8 62.17 20.33 -13.92
C HIS A 8 60.82 21.05 -14.02
N ASN A 9 60.78 22.24 -14.57
CA ASN A 9 59.51 22.98 -14.77
C ASN A 9 58.65 22.38 -15.89
N MET A 10 59.26 21.74 -16.93
CA MET A 10 58.49 21.10 -17.99
C MET A 10 57.87 19.78 -17.56
N ILE A 11 58.54 19.03 -16.65
CA ILE A 11 57.95 17.81 -16.04
C ILE A 11 56.87 18.17 -15.03
N PHE A 12 57.02 19.27 -14.25
CA PHE A 12 56.00 19.70 -13.31
C PHE A 12 54.73 20.25 -14.00
N THR A 13 54.90 20.96 -15.12
CA THR A 13 53.77 21.45 -15.94
C THR A 13 53.11 20.29 -16.72
N ALA A 14 53.85 19.27 -17.15
CA ALA A 14 53.28 18.09 -17.78
C ALA A 14 52.56 17.17 -16.80
N VAL A 15 53.04 17.06 -15.54
CA VAL A 15 52.37 16.31 -14.49
C VAL A 15 51.10 17.03 -14.01
N MET A 16 51.11 18.37 -13.95
CA MET A 16 49.89 19.16 -13.66
C MET A 16 48.88 19.14 -14.82
N ALA A 17 49.35 19.05 -16.08
CA ALA A 17 48.45 18.92 -17.26
C ALA A 17 47.88 17.50 -17.45
N VAL A 18 48.53 16.46 -16.90
CA VAL A 18 48.01 15.08 -16.92
C VAL A 18 47.00 14.84 -15.77
N LEU A 19 47.02 15.65 -14.72
CA LEU A 19 46.02 15.58 -13.65
C LEU A 19 44.69 16.30 -13.95
N SER A 20 44.55 16.96 -15.11
CA SER A 20 43.40 17.76 -15.47
C SER A 20 42.56 17.24 -16.66
N VAL A 21 42.72 15.99 -17.06
CA VAL A 21 41.85 15.36 -18.07
C VAL A 21 41.34 14.02 -17.55
N LEU A 22 40.60 14.09 -16.44
CA LEU A 22 39.61 13.06 -16.22
C LEU A 22 38.52 13.24 -17.29
N PRO A 23 38.07 12.15 -17.96
CA PRO A 23 36.95 12.26 -18.89
C PRO A 23 35.76 12.92 -18.14
N ALA A 24 35.01 13.77 -18.81
CA ALA A 24 33.90 14.52 -18.22
C ALA A 24 32.95 13.62 -17.40
N SER A 25 32.74 12.38 -17.82
CA SER A 25 31.97 11.37 -17.07
C SER A 25 32.59 11.02 -15.71
N ALA A 26 33.92 10.91 -15.61
CA ALA A 26 34.58 10.61 -14.34
C ALA A 26 34.51 11.80 -13.35
N GLN A 27 34.43 13.02 -13.84
CA GLN A 27 34.23 14.22 -13.03
C GLN A 27 32.79 14.26 -12.50
N VAL A 28 31.81 13.99 -13.33
CA VAL A 28 30.38 13.88 -12.95
C VAL A 28 30.20 12.78 -11.90
N ASP A 29 30.77 11.59 -12.10
CA ASP A 29 30.73 10.50 -11.13
C ASP A 29 31.37 10.88 -9.77
N GLY A 30 32.44 11.68 -9.80
CA GLY A 30 33.08 12.19 -8.61
C GLY A 30 32.18 13.16 -7.82
N LEU A 31 31.52 14.08 -8.53
CA LEU A 31 30.56 15.02 -7.95
C LEU A 31 29.35 14.30 -7.38
N LEU A 32 28.79 13.32 -8.10
CA LEU A 32 27.65 12.53 -7.63
C LEU A 32 27.97 11.78 -6.34
N ARG A 33 29.12 11.08 -6.27
CA ARG A 33 29.53 10.39 -5.04
C ARG A 33 29.68 11.36 -3.86
N ARG A 34 30.18 12.57 -4.11
CA ARG A 34 30.29 13.58 -3.06
C ARG A 34 28.92 14.10 -2.61
N ALA A 35 28.02 14.38 -3.56
CA ALA A 35 26.65 14.79 -3.26
C ALA A 35 25.89 13.70 -2.49
N ASP A 36 26.01 12.44 -2.92
CA ASP A 36 25.43 11.29 -2.24
C ASP A 36 25.96 11.15 -0.80
N SER A 37 27.26 11.36 -0.60
CA SER A 37 27.86 11.32 0.74
C SER A 37 27.32 12.43 1.65
N LEU A 38 27.16 13.65 1.13
CA LEU A 38 26.58 14.77 1.87
C LEU A 38 25.10 14.51 2.19
N HIS A 39 24.35 13.97 1.23
CA HIS A 39 22.94 13.60 1.42
C HIS A 39 22.79 12.60 2.58
N VAL A 40 23.54 11.50 2.56
CA VAL A 40 23.55 10.48 3.63
C VAL A 40 24.03 11.05 4.97
N SER A 41 24.86 12.08 4.95
CA SER A 41 25.34 12.80 6.15
C SER A 41 24.38 13.90 6.61
N TYR A 42 23.17 14.00 6.02
CA TYR A 42 22.16 15.03 6.32
C TYR A 42 22.57 16.48 5.96
N ASP A 43 23.68 16.67 5.24
CA ASP A 43 24.01 17.98 4.66
C ASP A 43 23.25 18.20 3.34
N PHE A 44 21.97 18.46 3.48
CA PHE A 44 21.07 18.64 2.34
C PHE A 44 21.40 19.90 1.52
N VAL A 45 21.96 20.93 2.15
CA VAL A 45 22.35 22.16 1.45
C VAL A 45 23.55 21.89 0.57
N GLY A 46 24.61 21.29 1.14
CA GLY A 46 25.82 20.93 0.39
C GLY A 46 25.55 19.92 -0.74
N ALA A 47 24.70 18.91 -0.46
CA ALA A 47 24.29 17.93 -1.45
C ALA A 47 23.52 18.56 -2.64
N ARG A 48 22.55 19.44 -2.32
CA ARG A 48 21.76 20.17 -3.30
C ARG A 48 22.65 20.96 -4.28
N ASP A 49 23.58 21.74 -3.74
CA ASP A 49 24.41 22.62 -4.58
C ASP A 49 25.24 21.80 -5.57
N ILE A 50 25.75 20.64 -5.15
CA ILE A 50 26.48 19.73 -6.05
C ILE A 50 25.56 19.06 -7.07
N TYR A 51 24.35 18.60 -6.66
CA TYR A 51 23.40 18.03 -7.63
C TYR A 51 22.96 19.06 -8.67
N MET A 52 22.83 20.33 -8.32
CA MET A 52 22.54 21.41 -9.29
C MET A 52 23.71 21.59 -10.26
N GLU A 53 24.95 21.61 -9.76
CA GLU A 53 26.15 21.69 -10.61
C GLU A 53 26.21 20.52 -11.60
N VAL A 54 25.88 19.32 -11.15
CA VAL A 54 25.79 18.13 -12.03
C VAL A 54 24.71 18.32 -13.09
N LEU A 55 23.49 18.75 -12.71
CA LEU A 55 22.41 18.96 -13.66
C LEU A 55 22.77 19.97 -14.76
N ASP A 56 23.46 21.05 -14.40
CA ASP A 56 23.89 22.08 -15.34
C ASP A 56 24.96 21.54 -16.33
N SER A 57 25.65 20.47 -15.97
CA SER A 57 26.70 19.83 -16.81
C SER A 57 26.20 18.71 -17.71
N LEU A 58 24.96 18.21 -17.50
CA LEU A 58 24.40 17.08 -18.25
C LEU A 58 23.75 17.52 -19.58
N ASP A 59 23.91 16.71 -20.59
CA ASP A 59 23.20 16.86 -21.86
C ASP A 59 21.83 16.19 -21.77
N VAL A 60 20.76 16.95 -22.05
CA VAL A 60 19.38 16.52 -21.90
C VAL A 60 19.01 15.31 -22.78
N GLU A 61 19.60 15.22 -23.99
CA GLU A 61 19.33 14.15 -24.94
C GLU A 61 20.18 12.91 -24.68
N ALA A 62 21.48 13.11 -24.39
CA ALA A 62 22.45 12.02 -24.21
C ALA A 62 22.32 11.34 -22.83
N ASP A 63 22.01 12.10 -21.77
CA ASP A 63 22.08 11.66 -20.36
C ASP A 63 20.71 11.52 -19.69
N SER A 64 19.64 11.26 -20.45
CA SER A 64 18.25 11.33 -19.98
C SER A 64 17.94 10.47 -18.73
N LEU A 65 18.56 9.30 -18.56
CA LEU A 65 18.38 8.45 -17.38
C LEU A 65 19.08 9.03 -16.15
N LEU A 66 20.32 9.51 -16.35
CA LEU A 66 21.10 10.12 -15.28
C LEU A 66 20.44 11.43 -14.82
N LEU A 67 19.97 12.24 -15.76
CA LEU A 67 19.22 13.47 -15.51
C LEU A 67 18.02 13.21 -14.59
N ARG A 68 17.18 12.22 -14.92
CA ARG A 68 16.02 11.83 -14.07
C ARG A 68 16.45 11.36 -12.69
N SER A 69 17.53 10.61 -12.59
CA SER A 69 18.07 10.13 -11.32
C SER A 69 18.53 11.30 -10.44
N VAL A 70 19.28 12.25 -11.00
CA VAL A 70 19.78 13.43 -10.26
C VAL A 70 18.62 14.37 -9.89
N GLN A 71 17.64 14.56 -10.78
CA GLN A 71 16.43 15.33 -10.46
C GLN A 71 15.66 14.73 -9.27
N ARG A 72 15.53 13.40 -9.19
CA ARG A 72 14.90 12.73 -8.05
C ARG A 72 15.68 13.00 -6.76
N LYS A 73 17.00 12.85 -6.78
CA LYS A 73 17.87 13.13 -5.64
C LYS A 73 17.79 14.60 -5.21
N LEU A 74 17.70 15.51 -6.17
CA LEU A 74 17.51 16.93 -5.87
C LEU A 74 16.18 17.18 -5.13
N VAL A 75 15.10 16.55 -5.56
CA VAL A 75 13.81 16.61 -4.83
C VAL A 75 13.97 16.07 -3.42
N GLN A 76 14.63 14.93 -3.22
CA GLN A 76 14.86 14.34 -1.91
C GLN A 76 15.64 15.27 -0.97
N VAL A 77 16.72 15.90 -1.42
CA VAL A 77 17.49 16.84 -0.58
C VAL A 77 16.73 18.13 -0.30
N GLU A 78 15.89 18.63 -1.22
CA GLU A 78 15.01 19.77 -0.95
C GLU A 78 13.94 19.41 0.09
N ASN A 79 13.40 18.20 0.03
CA ASN A 79 12.48 17.69 1.03
C ASN A 79 13.16 17.59 2.40
N GLY A 80 14.36 16.97 2.46
CA GLY A 80 15.16 16.88 3.68
C GLY A 80 15.44 18.24 4.30
N ARG A 81 15.82 19.22 3.49
CA ARG A 81 16.04 20.60 3.92
C ARG A 81 14.77 21.24 4.50
N ASN A 82 13.61 20.95 3.93
CA ASN A 82 12.36 21.49 4.45
C ASN A 82 11.91 20.80 5.74
N MET A 83 12.06 19.48 5.83
CA MET A 83 11.73 18.69 7.01
C MET A 83 12.68 18.96 8.19
N SER A 84 13.95 19.31 7.93
CA SER A 84 14.94 19.62 8.97
C SER A 84 14.63 20.91 9.76
N ARG A 85 13.62 21.67 9.37
CA ARG A 85 13.20 22.88 10.10
C ARG A 85 12.46 22.57 11.40
N PHE A 86 11.83 21.40 11.49
CA PHE A 86 11.03 20.98 12.64
C PHE A 86 11.23 19.48 12.87
N VAL A 87 12.22 19.15 13.67
CA VAL A 87 12.64 17.77 13.95
C VAL A 87 12.04 17.31 15.27
N GLN A 88 11.52 16.08 15.32
CA GLN A 88 11.04 15.47 16.55
C GLN A 88 12.21 14.87 17.34
N LYS A 89 12.17 14.98 18.67
CA LYS A 89 13.16 14.37 19.59
C LYS A 89 12.45 13.34 20.49
N PRO A 90 12.15 12.14 19.98
CA PRO A 90 11.50 11.11 20.78
C PRO A 90 12.48 10.51 21.79
N LYS A 91 11.96 10.01 22.92
CA LYS A 91 12.75 9.22 23.89
C LYS A 91 12.91 7.79 23.38
N VAL A 92 14.15 7.31 23.35
CA VAL A 92 14.49 5.97 22.89
C VAL A 92 14.44 4.99 24.05
N ALA A 93 13.53 4.01 23.99
CA ALA A 93 13.39 2.95 24.99
C ALA A 93 14.24 1.70 24.62
N GLY A 94 14.46 1.48 23.33
CA GLY A 94 15.23 0.34 22.86
C GLY A 94 15.69 0.49 21.41
N LYS A 95 16.86 -0.10 21.11
CA LYS A 95 17.44 -0.13 19.77
C LYS A 95 18.21 -1.44 19.61
N ARG A 96 17.88 -2.22 18.57
CA ARG A 96 18.56 -3.48 18.33
C ARG A 96 18.55 -3.88 16.85
N LYS A 97 19.65 -4.49 16.42
CA LYS A 97 19.82 -5.00 15.06
C LYS A 97 19.23 -6.39 14.90
N PHE A 98 18.48 -6.62 13.80
CA PHE A 98 17.87 -7.89 13.44
C PHE A 98 18.10 -8.21 11.96
N SER A 99 17.87 -9.49 11.58
CA SER A 99 17.75 -9.89 10.18
C SER A 99 16.49 -9.30 9.56
N LEU A 100 16.57 -8.88 8.30
CA LEU A 100 15.44 -8.41 7.51
C LEU A 100 14.32 -9.45 7.38
N GLU A 101 14.62 -10.74 7.56
CA GLU A 101 13.65 -11.83 7.47
C GLU A 101 12.75 -11.96 8.70
N GLU A 102 13.22 -11.53 9.88
CA GLU A 102 12.55 -11.80 11.16
C GLU A 102 12.28 -10.56 12.02
N PHE A 103 12.77 -9.38 11.65
CA PHE A 103 12.72 -8.17 12.49
C PHE A 103 11.32 -7.84 13.01
N PHE A 104 10.29 -8.04 12.18
CA PHE A 104 8.89 -7.76 12.52
C PHE A 104 8.35 -8.64 13.66
N LEU A 105 8.96 -9.81 13.91
CA LEU A 105 8.59 -10.68 15.03
C LEU A 105 9.03 -10.13 16.41
N TYR A 106 9.81 -9.06 16.44
CA TYR A 106 10.28 -8.44 17.68
C TYR A 106 9.52 -7.15 18.03
N TYR A 107 8.48 -6.86 17.27
CA TYR A 107 7.57 -5.74 17.56
C TYR A 107 6.69 -6.04 18.78
N PRO A 108 6.34 -5.02 19.61
CA PRO A 108 5.47 -5.16 20.78
C PRO A 108 3.99 -5.29 20.39
N LEU A 109 3.71 -6.17 19.44
CA LEU A 109 2.39 -6.45 18.94
C LEU A 109 1.90 -7.81 19.48
N GLU A 110 0.60 -8.08 19.35
CA GLU A 110 0.00 -9.32 19.80
C GLU A 110 0.68 -10.55 19.19
N ASN A 111 0.79 -11.62 19.99
CA ASN A 111 1.41 -12.85 19.54
C ASN A 111 0.57 -13.51 18.45
N ARG A 112 1.20 -13.96 17.37
CA ARG A 112 0.60 -14.58 16.18
C ARG A 112 -0.18 -13.63 15.25
N SER A 113 -0.15 -12.32 15.45
CA SER A 113 -0.75 -11.35 14.53
C SER A 113 -0.03 -11.26 13.19
N TRP A 114 1.27 -11.57 13.17
CA TRP A 114 2.02 -11.72 11.93
C TRP A 114 1.77 -13.07 11.28
N ARG A 115 1.40 -13.08 10.01
CA ARG A 115 1.06 -14.27 9.24
C ARG A 115 1.77 -14.30 7.90
N PRO A 116 2.06 -15.50 7.34
CA PRO A 116 2.54 -15.61 5.96
C PRO A 116 1.55 -14.95 5.00
N VAL A 117 2.05 -14.21 4.01
CA VAL A 117 1.20 -13.62 2.97
C VAL A 117 0.61 -14.73 2.11
N PRO A 118 -0.73 -14.86 2.03
CA PRO A 118 -1.38 -15.84 1.16
C PRO A 118 -1.12 -15.54 -0.32
N ASN A 119 -0.79 -16.54 -1.11
CA ASN A 119 -0.54 -16.39 -2.56
C ASN A 119 -1.72 -15.80 -3.33
N VAL A 120 -2.95 -15.93 -2.82
CA VAL A 120 -4.14 -15.36 -3.45
C VAL A 120 -4.16 -13.83 -3.35
N LEU A 121 -3.53 -13.25 -2.32
CA LEU A 121 -3.44 -11.80 -2.10
C LEU A 121 -2.26 -11.18 -2.84
N ASP A 122 -1.13 -11.86 -2.95
CA ASP A 122 0.07 -11.37 -3.61
C ASP A 122 0.64 -12.44 -4.56
N LYS A 123 0.07 -12.55 -5.75
CA LYS A 123 0.45 -13.54 -6.76
C LYS A 123 1.84 -13.30 -7.35
N ASN A 124 2.30 -12.05 -7.32
CA ASN A 124 3.53 -11.61 -7.95
C ASN A 124 4.64 -11.27 -6.93
N GLY A 125 4.43 -11.60 -5.66
CA GLY A 125 5.29 -11.24 -4.54
C GLY A 125 6.67 -11.90 -4.48
N ALA A 126 7.30 -12.11 -5.64
CA ALA A 126 8.62 -12.75 -5.73
C ALA A 126 9.80 -11.85 -5.31
N ASP A 127 9.58 -10.56 -5.08
CA ASP A 127 10.64 -9.59 -4.76
C ASP A 127 11.20 -9.69 -3.32
N GLY A 128 10.50 -10.42 -2.46
CA GLY A 128 10.92 -10.68 -1.09
C GLY A 128 10.95 -9.48 -0.13
N VAL A 129 10.42 -8.32 -0.53
CA VAL A 129 10.41 -7.09 0.28
C VAL A 129 9.46 -7.25 1.46
N VAL A 130 8.24 -7.72 1.22
CA VAL A 130 7.23 -7.94 2.27
C VAL A 130 7.22 -9.40 2.66
N LYS A 131 7.64 -9.72 3.90
CA LYS A 131 7.78 -11.10 4.38
C LYS A 131 6.54 -11.63 5.08
N ALA A 132 5.73 -10.75 5.66
CA ALA A 132 4.56 -11.10 6.45
C ALA A 132 3.47 -10.04 6.33
N LEU A 133 2.26 -10.48 6.59
CA LEU A 133 1.04 -9.71 6.66
C LEU A 133 0.65 -9.55 8.13
N TYR A 134 0.34 -8.34 8.57
CA TYR A 134 -0.26 -8.10 9.88
C TYR A 134 -1.77 -8.35 9.80
N ALA A 135 -2.24 -9.35 10.53
CA ALA A 135 -3.65 -9.75 10.56
C ALA A 135 -3.97 -10.37 11.92
N PRO A 136 -4.30 -9.56 12.93
CA PRO A 136 -4.75 -10.01 14.22
C PRO A 136 -6.10 -10.73 14.13
N ASP A 137 -6.37 -11.68 15.04
CA ASP A 137 -7.57 -12.52 15.01
C ASP A 137 -8.87 -11.73 15.27
N TRP A 138 -8.78 -10.54 15.85
CA TRP A 138 -9.91 -9.67 16.19
C TRP A 138 -10.31 -8.69 15.08
N ASP A 139 -9.57 -8.64 13.97
CA ASP A 139 -9.83 -7.70 12.86
C ASP A 139 -10.32 -8.44 11.61
N ASP A 140 -11.53 -8.11 11.18
CA ASP A 140 -12.13 -8.65 9.97
C ASP A 140 -11.66 -7.89 8.70
N MET A 141 -10.96 -6.76 8.87
CA MET A 141 -10.43 -5.95 7.78
C MET A 141 -8.90 -6.01 7.76
N ILE A 142 -8.34 -6.32 6.62
CA ILE A 142 -6.89 -6.44 6.45
C ILE A 142 -6.43 -5.45 5.38
N TYR A 143 -5.45 -4.61 5.75
CA TYR A 143 -4.66 -3.83 4.83
C TYR A 143 -3.35 -4.56 4.56
N PHE A 144 -2.95 -4.64 3.32
CA PHE A 144 -1.71 -5.32 2.93
C PHE A 144 -1.11 -4.69 1.67
N SER A 145 0.15 -4.99 1.41
CA SER A 145 0.85 -4.54 0.22
C SER A 145 1.03 -5.70 -0.76
N ALA A 146 0.63 -5.51 -2.00
CA ALA A 146 0.80 -6.50 -3.06
C ALA A 146 1.26 -5.86 -4.36
N ALA A 147 1.95 -6.66 -5.19
CA ALA A 147 2.42 -6.23 -6.49
C ALA A 147 1.25 -6.01 -7.46
N SER A 148 1.17 -4.82 -8.03
CA SER A 148 0.21 -4.46 -9.08
C SER A 148 0.65 -4.98 -10.45
N GLU A 149 -0.24 -4.90 -11.45
CA GLU A 149 0.10 -5.22 -12.84
C GLU A 149 1.20 -4.30 -13.41
N GLY A 150 1.35 -3.11 -12.87
CA GLY A 150 2.41 -2.15 -13.23
C GLY A 150 3.79 -2.46 -12.64
N GLY A 151 3.90 -3.48 -11.78
CA GLY A 151 5.13 -3.91 -11.14
C GLY A 151 5.50 -3.15 -9.86
N SER A 152 4.76 -2.07 -9.48
CA SER A 152 4.85 -1.43 -8.17
C SER A 152 4.00 -2.19 -7.15
N ARG A 153 4.28 -1.97 -5.87
CA ARG A 153 3.48 -2.51 -4.78
C ARG A 153 2.52 -1.45 -4.27
N ASP A 154 1.23 -1.78 -4.27
CA ASP A 154 0.17 -0.90 -3.80
C ASP A 154 -0.39 -1.39 -2.46
N ILE A 155 -1.02 -0.49 -1.71
CA ILE A 155 -1.80 -0.84 -0.51
C ILE A 155 -3.20 -1.24 -0.95
N LEU A 156 -3.58 -2.46 -0.57
CA LEU A 156 -4.90 -3.02 -0.82
C LEU A 156 -5.61 -3.29 0.52
N MET A 157 -6.92 -3.35 0.43
CA MET A 157 -7.80 -3.69 1.53
C MET A 157 -8.68 -4.87 1.14
N THR A 158 -8.92 -5.79 2.08
CA THR A 158 -9.92 -6.87 1.98
C THR A 158 -10.62 -7.03 3.32
N GLU A 159 -11.89 -7.40 3.28
CA GLU A 159 -12.74 -7.57 4.45
C GLU A 159 -13.30 -9.00 4.49
N GLN A 160 -13.34 -9.59 5.67
CA GLN A 160 -13.94 -10.90 5.89
C GLN A 160 -15.46 -10.76 6.08
N LEU A 161 -16.21 -11.43 5.22
CA LEU A 161 -17.68 -11.51 5.29
C LEU A 161 -18.07 -12.96 5.59
N ASP A 162 -18.60 -13.22 6.79
CA ASP A 162 -19.03 -14.56 7.25
C ASP A 162 -18.01 -15.69 6.90
N THR A 163 -18.10 -16.24 5.68
CA THR A 163 -17.29 -17.37 5.22
C THR A 163 -16.34 -17.05 4.07
N ALA A 164 -16.35 -15.82 3.57
CA ALA A 164 -15.56 -15.41 2.41
C ALA A 164 -14.95 -14.03 2.61
N TRP A 165 -13.89 -13.73 1.87
CA TRP A 165 -13.24 -12.43 1.83
C TRP A 165 -13.67 -11.66 0.59
N THR A 166 -13.81 -10.34 0.71
CA THR A 166 -14.05 -9.47 -0.45
C THR A 166 -12.87 -9.53 -1.42
N ALA A 167 -13.11 -9.23 -2.70
CA ALA A 167 -12.01 -9.03 -3.62
C ALA A 167 -11.13 -7.87 -3.13
N PRO A 168 -9.79 -8.03 -3.10
CA PRO A 168 -8.90 -6.94 -2.70
C PRO A 168 -9.09 -5.69 -3.55
N VAL A 169 -9.17 -4.54 -2.91
CA VAL A 169 -9.34 -3.24 -3.56
C VAL A 169 -8.14 -2.37 -3.25
N VAL A 170 -7.54 -1.76 -4.29
CA VAL A 170 -6.45 -0.79 -4.12
C VAL A 170 -6.99 0.50 -3.50
N ASP A 171 -6.35 0.97 -2.43
CA ASP A 171 -6.61 2.31 -1.91
C ASP A 171 -5.84 3.35 -2.72
N SER A 172 -6.56 4.10 -3.56
CA SER A 172 -5.98 5.08 -4.48
C SER A 172 -5.46 6.35 -3.80
N VAL A 173 -5.74 6.55 -2.51
CA VAL A 173 -5.21 7.69 -1.74
C VAL A 173 -3.88 7.31 -1.10
N LEU A 174 -3.76 6.07 -0.63
CA LEU A 174 -2.55 5.56 0.02
C LEU A 174 -1.51 5.05 -0.97
N SER A 175 -1.92 4.73 -2.21
CA SER A 175 -1.04 4.14 -3.24
C SER A 175 -0.69 5.14 -4.33
N THR A 176 0.53 5.00 -4.88
CA THR A 176 1.01 5.78 -6.02
C THR A 176 1.13 4.88 -7.26
N ALA A 177 0.86 5.41 -8.45
CA ALA A 177 0.83 4.60 -9.68
C ALA A 177 2.20 4.05 -10.12
N THR A 178 3.31 4.51 -9.53
CA THR A 178 4.66 4.28 -10.08
C THR A 178 5.72 3.90 -9.05
N ALA A 179 5.34 3.79 -7.79
CA ALA A 179 6.29 3.48 -6.72
C ALA A 179 5.67 2.50 -5.71
N ASP A 180 6.51 1.96 -4.84
CA ASP A 180 6.10 0.96 -3.88
C ASP A 180 5.61 1.60 -2.59
N GLU A 181 4.45 1.14 -2.11
CA GLU A 181 3.95 1.34 -0.77
C GLU A 181 3.91 0.01 -0.02
N ILE A 182 4.54 -0.04 1.16
CA ILE A 182 4.70 -1.28 1.93
C ILE A 182 4.34 -1.09 3.41
N TYR A 183 4.03 -2.21 4.07
CA TYR A 183 3.76 -2.32 5.49
C TYR A 183 2.69 -1.34 6.00
N PRO A 184 1.46 -1.39 5.47
CA PRO A 184 0.35 -0.64 6.05
C PRO A 184 0.03 -1.16 7.45
N MET A 185 -0.03 -0.25 8.42
CA MET A 185 -0.34 -0.53 9.82
C MET A 185 -1.35 0.48 10.34
N LEU A 186 -2.43 0.01 10.93
CA LEU A 186 -3.41 0.87 11.59
C LEU A 186 -2.94 1.22 13.01
N SER A 187 -3.21 2.45 13.44
CA SER A 187 -3.13 2.81 14.86
C SER A 187 -4.14 1.97 15.68
N PRO A 188 -3.90 1.78 16.99
CA PRO A 188 -4.82 1.02 17.85
C PRO A 188 -6.26 1.57 17.84
N ASP A 189 -6.44 2.87 17.67
CA ASP A 189 -7.76 3.52 17.55
C ASP A 189 -8.37 3.45 16.15
N ARG A 190 -7.66 2.85 15.17
CA ARG A 190 -8.04 2.68 13.75
C ARG A 190 -8.30 3.99 13.00
N ARG A 191 -7.77 5.11 13.48
CA ARG A 191 -7.95 6.43 12.85
C ARG A 191 -6.79 6.87 11.99
N THR A 192 -5.61 6.28 12.21
CA THR A 192 -4.40 6.62 11.47
C THR A 192 -3.85 5.39 10.77
N MET A 193 -3.56 5.52 9.50
CA MET A 193 -2.83 4.54 8.71
C MET A 193 -1.37 4.97 8.62
N PHE A 194 -0.46 4.09 9.01
CA PHE A 194 0.98 4.24 8.81
C PHE A 194 1.45 3.31 7.70
N PHE A 195 2.37 3.77 6.87
CA PHE A 195 2.96 2.95 5.82
C PHE A 195 4.28 3.54 5.34
N ALA A 196 5.04 2.79 4.56
CA ALA A 196 6.26 3.28 3.94
C ALA A 196 6.08 3.41 2.43
N SER A 197 6.59 4.49 1.83
CA SER A 197 6.52 4.74 0.39
C SER A 197 7.84 5.24 -0.18
N ARG A 198 8.12 4.86 -1.44
CA ARG A 198 9.23 5.40 -2.26
C ARG A 198 8.78 6.50 -3.23
N GLY A 199 7.48 6.73 -3.37
CA GLY A 199 6.89 7.56 -4.42
C GLY A 199 6.37 8.91 -3.98
N LEU A 200 6.22 9.11 -2.68
CA LEU A 200 5.71 10.32 -2.09
C LEU A 200 6.84 11.33 -1.78
N TYR A 201 6.49 12.41 -1.06
CA TYR A 201 7.43 13.46 -0.65
C TYR A 201 8.40 12.92 0.42
N GLY A 202 9.49 12.29 -0.02
CA GLY A 202 10.46 11.59 0.81
C GLY A 202 11.87 12.18 0.75
N VAL A 203 12.74 11.67 1.61
CA VAL A 203 14.15 12.08 1.76
C VAL A 203 15.09 10.99 1.27
N GLY A 204 14.69 9.73 1.41
CA GLY A 204 15.54 8.57 1.16
C GLY A 204 14.96 7.55 0.21
N GLY A 205 15.09 6.30 0.59
CA GLY A 205 14.50 5.16 -0.09
C GLY A 205 13.01 5.02 0.25
N TYR A 206 12.67 4.11 1.16
CA TYR A 206 11.37 4.13 1.81
C TYR A 206 11.37 5.16 2.93
N ASP A 207 10.36 6.00 2.96
CA ASP A 207 10.09 6.96 4.04
C ASP A 207 8.76 6.63 4.70
N LEU A 208 8.61 6.97 5.99
CA LEU A 208 7.39 6.73 6.76
C LEU A 208 6.36 7.83 6.57
N TYR A 209 5.13 7.42 6.32
CA TYR A 209 3.96 8.29 6.13
C TYR A 209 2.84 7.90 7.05
N LYS A 210 2.00 8.88 7.36
CA LYS A 210 0.72 8.69 8.03
C LYS A 210 -0.42 9.35 7.26
N ALA A 211 -1.60 8.74 7.32
CA ALA A 211 -2.85 9.30 6.80
C ALA A 211 -3.95 9.14 7.85
N GLU A 212 -4.80 10.15 8.02
CA GLU A 212 -5.90 10.14 8.99
C GLU A 212 -7.21 9.77 8.29
N TRP A 213 -8.07 9.00 8.96
CA TRP A 213 -9.38 8.64 8.43
C TRP A 213 -10.36 9.81 8.56
N ASP A 214 -10.82 10.33 7.44
CA ASP A 214 -11.92 11.29 7.39
C ASP A 214 -13.27 10.56 7.35
N ALA A 215 -13.90 10.45 8.52
CA ALA A 215 -15.19 9.77 8.65
C ALA A 215 -16.33 10.46 7.88
N ALA A 216 -16.22 11.77 7.62
CA ALA A 216 -17.23 12.51 6.86
C ALA A 216 -17.13 12.23 5.36
N ALA A 217 -15.92 12.07 4.86
CA ALA A 217 -15.64 11.75 3.46
C ALA A 217 -15.51 10.23 3.21
N SER A 218 -15.50 9.40 4.26
CA SER A 218 -15.27 7.94 4.21
C SER A 218 -14.03 7.57 3.39
N ARG A 219 -12.92 8.26 3.65
CA ARG A 219 -11.64 8.04 2.96
C ARG A 219 -10.47 8.50 3.81
N TRP A 220 -9.30 8.03 3.47
CA TRP A 220 -8.05 8.51 4.03
C TRP A 220 -7.73 9.95 3.58
N SER A 221 -7.11 10.73 4.45
CA SER A 221 -6.51 12.02 4.10
C SER A 221 -5.30 11.82 3.20
N ALA A 222 -4.84 12.90 2.55
CA ALA A 222 -3.57 12.85 1.84
C ALA A 222 -2.43 12.46 2.79
N PRO A 223 -1.56 11.49 2.41
CA PRO A 223 -0.46 11.04 3.23
C PRO A 223 0.51 12.18 3.58
N GLN A 224 0.97 12.21 4.82
CA GLN A 224 1.94 13.14 5.35
C GLN A 224 3.20 12.39 5.78
N ASN A 225 4.38 12.86 5.33
CA ASN A 225 5.65 12.31 5.80
C ASN A 225 5.80 12.58 7.30
N MET A 226 6.25 11.57 8.05
CA MET A 226 6.42 11.68 9.51
C MET A 226 7.61 12.55 9.91
N GLY A 227 8.49 12.91 8.97
CA GLY A 227 9.65 13.76 9.20
C GLY A 227 10.76 13.09 10.00
N PHE A 228 11.77 13.91 10.38
CA PHE A 228 12.88 13.40 11.21
C PHE A 228 12.44 13.23 12.67
N PRO A 229 12.90 12.15 13.34
CA PRO A 229 13.87 11.14 12.90
C PRO A 229 13.25 9.89 12.25
N TYR A 230 11.93 9.84 12.05
CA TYR A 230 11.24 8.66 11.50
C TYR A 230 11.62 8.39 10.05
N SER A 231 11.75 9.44 9.24
CA SER A 231 12.29 9.37 7.88
C SER A 231 13.78 9.71 7.87
N SER A 232 14.56 9.14 6.95
CA SER A 232 15.99 9.37 6.81
C SER A 232 16.45 9.22 5.35
N PRO A 233 17.70 9.53 5.00
CA PRO A 233 18.24 9.21 3.68
C PRO A 233 18.33 7.72 3.32
N ALA A 234 18.01 6.82 4.26
CA ALA A 234 18.02 5.37 4.11
C ALA A 234 16.60 4.82 3.79
N ASP A 235 16.37 3.53 4.05
CA ASP A 235 15.04 2.93 4.02
C ASP A 235 14.48 2.87 5.45
N ASP A 236 13.34 3.50 5.67
CA ASP A 236 12.59 3.54 6.92
C ASP A 236 11.20 2.95 6.69
N PHE A 237 10.81 1.94 7.43
CA PHE A 237 9.58 1.21 7.17
C PHE A 237 9.01 0.52 8.41
N LEU A 238 7.77 0.03 8.27
CA LEU A 238 7.03 -0.69 9.29
C LEU A 238 6.95 0.08 10.61
N TYR A 239 6.23 1.20 10.61
CA TYR A 239 5.89 1.90 11.84
C TYR A 239 4.63 1.27 12.45
N ALA A 240 4.68 1.00 13.74
CA ALA A 240 3.55 0.51 14.51
C ALA A 240 3.53 1.13 15.91
N GLU A 241 2.35 1.31 16.46
CA GLU A 241 2.14 1.68 17.85
C GLU A 241 1.79 0.43 18.65
N SER A 242 2.29 0.32 19.88
CA SER A 242 1.92 -0.78 20.76
C SER A 242 0.47 -0.64 21.22
N GLU A 243 -0.18 -1.78 21.47
CA GLU A 243 -1.60 -1.82 21.88
C GLU A 243 -1.87 -1.13 23.22
N ASP A 244 -0.88 -1.15 24.12
CA ASP A 244 -0.91 -0.45 25.42
C ASP A 244 -0.69 1.07 25.31
N GLY A 245 -0.28 1.55 24.12
CA GLY A 245 -0.01 2.96 23.86
C GLY A 245 1.29 3.45 24.51
N GLU A 246 2.16 2.57 25.00
CA GLU A 246 3.43 2.96 25.62
C GLU A 246 4.54 3.22 24.61
N TYR A 247 4.54 2.47 23.49
CA TYR A 247 5.64 2.48 22.53
C TYR A 247 5.19 2.73 21.10
N ALA A 248 6.07 3.42 20.38
CA ALA A 248 6.08 3.47 18.92
C ALA A 248 7.33 2.74 18.41
N VAL A 249 7.18 1.94 17.37
CA VAL A 249 8.25 1.08 16.86
C VAL A 249 8.36 1.20 15.35
N PHE A 250 9.57 1.30 14.83
CA PHE A 250 9.81 1.24 13.40
C PHE A 250 11.16 0.59 13.09
N ALA A 251 11.36 0.20 11.83
CA ALA A 251 12.61 -0.37 11.35
C ALA A 251 13.30 0.56 10.36
N SER A 252 14.64 0.55 10.39
CA SER A 252 15.46 1.31 9.45
C SER A 252 16.79 0.61 9.18
N ASN A 253 17.30 0.77 7.96
CA ASN A 253 18.64 0.29 7.59
C ASN A 253 19.72 1.39 7.64
N ARG A 254 19.41 2.58 8.19
CA ARG A 254 20.28 3.78 8.22
C ARG A 254 21.67 3.55 8.84
N GLU A 255 21.82 2.56 9.70
CA GLU A 255 23.08 2.19 10.34
C GLU A 255 23.60 0.82 9.89
N CYS A 256 22.99 0.23 8.86
CA CYS A 256 23.35 -1.10 8.39
C CYS A 256 24.32 -1.02 7.21
N ALA A 257 25.44 -1.71 7.32
CA ALA A 257 26.35 -1.90 6.19
C ALA A 257 25.84 -2.96 5.19
N SER A 258 25.01 -3.90 5.65
CA SER A 258 24.38 -4.95 4.85
C SER A 258 22.91 -4.67 4.63
N ARG A 259 22.41 -4.99 3.43
CA ARG A 259 20.98 -4.89 3.09
C ARG A 259 20.12 -5.99 3.74
N ASP A 260 20.74 -7.02 4.32
CA ASP A 260 20.04 -8.16 4.93
C ASP A 260 19.70 -7.92 6.41
N SER A 261 19.96 -6.74 6.92
CA SER A 261 19.74 -6.40 8.32
C SER A 261 19.13 -5.01 8.48
N VAL A 262 18.40 -4.84 9.57
CA VAL A 262 17.76 -3.59 9.96
C VAL A 262 17.91 -3.38 11.46
N TYR A 263 17.90 -2.13 11.91
CA TYR A 263 17.67 -1.78 13.30
C TYR A 263 16.16 -1.61 13.53
N VAL A 264 15.69 -2.15 14.63
CA VAL A 264 14.37 -1.86 15.18
C VAL A 264 14.56 -0.86 16.32
N TYR A 265 13.89 0.26 16.19
CA TYR A 265 13.87 1.35 17.16
C TYR A 265 12.55 1.30 17.92
N VAL A 266 12.63 1.26 19.25
CA VAL A 266 11.49 1.35 20.14
C VAL A 266 11.57 2.69 20.85
N LEU A 267 10.55 3.51 20.67
CA LEU A 267 10.46 4.85 21.20
C LEU A 267 9.30 4.91 22.19
N HIS A 268 9.41 5.74 23.23
CA HIS A 268 8.22 6.07 24.01
C HIS A 268 7.19 6.78 23.13
N TYR A 269 5.96 6.34 23.18
CA TYR A 269 4.88 6.97 22.43
C TYR A 269 4.54 8.33 23.04
N GLU A 270 4.66 9.37 22.27
CA GLU A 270 4.33 10.73 22.66
C GLU A 270 3.19 11.26 21.81
N THR A 271 2.04 11.53 22.41
CA THR A 271 0.89 12.13 21.71
C THR A 271 1.22 13.53 21.16
N ASN A 272 2.11 14.25 21.81
CA ASN A 272 2.60 15.56 21.40
C ASN A 272 4.13 15.55 21.41
N PRO A 273 4.76 15.10 20.32
CA PRO A 273 6.20 15.08 20.24
C PRO A 273 6.77 16.51 20.27
N VAL A 274 7.86 16.68 21.02
CA VAL A 274 8.61 17.93 21.04
C VAL A 274 9.29 18.14 19.70
N HIS A 275 9.08 19.31 19.12
CA HIS A 275 9.74 19.71 17.88
C HIS A 275 10.88 20.68 18.21
N VAL A 276 12.08 20.34 17.78
CA VAL A 276 13.29 21.16 17.98
C VAL A 276 13.65 21.82 16.65
N PRO A 277 13.94 23.12 16.62
CA PRO A 277 14.47 23.75 15.43
C PRO A 277 15.88 23.22 15.16
N MET A 278 16.10 22.77 13.94
CA MET A 278 17.38 22.20 13.52
C MET A 278 18.44 23.29 13.35
N ILE A 279 19.63 23.10 13.93
CA ILE A 279 20.71 24.10 13.90
C ILE A 279 21.81 23.68 12.91
N SER A 280 22.20 22.40 12.89
CA SER A 280 23.26 21.91 12.02
C SER A 280 22.98 20.53 11.42
N PRO A 281 23.59 20.16 10.28
CA PRO A 281 23.50 18.80 9.73
C PRO A 281 24.04 17.72 10.68
N GLU A 282 25.05 18.06 11.47
CA GLU A 282 25.66 17.14 12.44
C GLU A 282 24.72 16.81 13.59
N GLU A 283 24.02 17.82 14.13
CA GLU A 283 22.99 17.64 15.15
C GLU A 283 21.81 16.81 14.63
N LEU A 284 21.36 17.08 13.38
CA LEU A 284 20.30 16.29 12.75
C LEU A 284 20.69 14.82 12.60
N ARG A 285 21.93 14.59 12.14
CA ARG A 285 22.47 13.24 12.02
C ARG A 285 22.49 12.54 13.38
N HIS A 286 23.00 13.22 14.41
CA HIS A 286 23.08 12.68 15.77
C HIS A 286 21.70 12.31 16.31
N LEU A 287 20.73 13.20 16.15
CA LEU A 287 19.37 12.99 16.58
C LEU A 287 18.70 11.85 15.81
N SER A 288 19.01 11.72 14.50
CA SER A 288 18.48 10.66 13.65
C SER A 288 19.09 9.28 13.91
N LEU A 289 20.22 9.17 14.63
CA LEU A 289 20.77 7.88 15.04
C LEU A 289 19.94 7.22 16.14
N LEU A 290 19.14 7.99 16.88
CA LEU A 290 18.30 7.48 17.95
C LEU A 290 19.08 6.56 18.91
N ASP A 291 20.24 7.05 19.35
CA ASP A 291 21.05 6.32 20.30
C ASP A 291 20.38 6.31 21.68
N LEU A 292 20.58 5.22 22.42
CA LEU A 292 20.13 5.14 23.79
C LEU A 292 20.82 6.23 24.61
N PRO A 293 20.12 6.88 25.55
CA PRO A 293 20.72 7.91 26.39
C PRO A 293 21.89 7.32 27.17
N VAL A 294 23.09 7.85 26.93
CA VAL A 294 24.25 7.56 27.75
C VAL A 294 24.10 8.40 29.00
N LYS A 295 24.20 7.82 30.22
CA LYS A 295 24.32 8.60 31.44
C LYS A 295 25.61 9.40 31.38
N GLU A 296 25.59 10.60 30.81
CA GLU A 296 26.60 11.60 31.07
C GLU A 296 26.43 12.04 32.54
N LYS A 297 27.54 12.04 33.30
CA LYS A 297 27.55 12.74 34.56
C LYS A 297 27.28 14.21 34.25
N GLU A 298 26.07 14.65 34.52
CA GLU A 298 25.68 16.04 34.38
C GLU A 298 26.58 16.90 35.24
N GLU A 299 27.45 17.71 34.61
CA GLU A 299 27.89 18.95 35.22
C GLU A 299 26.67 19.87 35.21
N GLU A 300 26.12 20.13 36.40
CA GLU A 300 25.01 21.07 36.61
C GLU A 300 25.33 22.44 35.99
N THR A 301 24.89 22.66 34.76
CA THR A 301 24.69 24.03 34.29
C THR A 301 23.23 24.39 34.57
N VAL A 302 23.03 25.00 35.74
CA VAL A 302 21.76 25.65 36.10
C VAL A 302 21.53 26.79 35.11
N THR A 303 20.72 26.53 34.09
CA THR A 303 20.14 27.61 33.29
C THR A 303 18.85 28.05 34.00
N ASP A 304 18.87 29.25 34.54
CA ASP A 304 17.72 29.92 35.15
C ASP A 304 16.53 29.88 34.17
N ILE A 305 15.53 29.04 34.48
CA ILE A 305 14.22 29.10 33.77
C ILE A 305 13.62 30.46 34.13
N PRO A 306 13.29 31.32 33.17
CA PRO A 306 12.72 32.62 33.50
C PRO A 306 11.40 32.39 34.26
N ASP A 307 11.34 32.91 35.47
CA ASP A 307 10.13 32.91 36.31
C ASP A 307 9.13 33.92 35.71
N ASN A 308 8.56 33.58 34.58
CA ASN A 308 7.62 34.43 33.86
C ASN A 308 6.23 33.79 33.78
N GLU A 309 5.23 34.62 33.51
CA GLU A 309 3.82 34.19 33.42
C GLU A 309 3.58 33.10 32.33
N LEU A 310 4.39 33.09 31.27
CA LEU A 310 4.28 32.17 30.15
C LEU A 310 4.75 30.76 30.60
N THR A 311 5.82 30.66 31.36
CA THR A 311 6.31 29.38 31.92
C THR A 311 5.29 28.75 32.87
N LEU A 312 4.65 29.55 33.73
CA LEU A 312 3.60 29.05 34.63
C LEU A 312 2.38 28.56 33.86
N LYS A 313 1.98 29.26 32.77
CA LYS A 313 0.90 28.82 31.89
C LYS A 313 1.23 27.50 31.18
N TYR A 314 2.48 27.36 30.74
CA TYR A 314 2.96 26.15 30.07
C TYR A 314 2.89 24.94 31.02
N MET A 315 3.48 25.07 32.22
CA MET A 315 3.47 23.99 33.22
C MET A 315 2.03 23.60 33.61
N SER A 316 1.15 24.58 33.88
CA SER A 316 -0.24 24.32 34.20
C SER A 316 -0.98 23.58 33.07
N LYS A 317 -0.65 23.88 31.82
CA LYS A 317 -1.27 23.23 30.67
C LYS A 317 -0.72 21.82 30.45
N MET A 318 0.57 21.60 30.73
CA MET A 318 1.18 20.27 30.75
C MET A 318 0.53 19.35 31.79
N ASP A 319 0.31 19.87 33.02
CA ASP A 319 -0.40 19.11 34.05
C ASP A 319 -1.83 18.77 33.65
N GLU A 320 -2.54 19.68 32.99
CA GLU A 320 -3.87 19.43 32.44
C GLU A 320 -3.86 18.30 31.39
N VAL A 321 -2.91 18.33 30.48
CA VAL A 321 -2.73 17.28 29.45
C VAL A 321 -2.44 15.93 30.10
N LYS A 322 -1.55 15.89 31.10
CA LYS A 322 -1.21 14.68 31.85
C LYS A 322 -2.44 14.09 32.55
N MET A 323 -3.19 14.93 33.30
CA MET A 323 -4.40 14.48 34.01
C MET A 323 -5.48 13.95 33.06
N LEU A 324 -5.66 14.58 31.90
CA LEU A 324 -6.64 14.10 30.90
C LEU A 324 -6.22 12.76 30.31
N ARG A 325 -4.93 12.57 30.03
CA ARG A 325 -4.37 11.31 29.54
C ARG A 325 -4.55 10.19 30.56
N ASP A 326 -4.19 10.42 31.82
CA ASP A 326 -4.34 9.45 32.88
C ASP A 326 -5.82 9.06 33.08
N SER A 327 -6.72 10.04 32.95
CA SER A 327 -8.16 9.81 33.03
C SER A 327 -8.70 8.96 31.87
N ILE A 328 -8.21 9.19 30.65
CA ILE A 328 -8.57 8.39 29.48
C ILE A 328 -8.06 6.95 29.65
N SER A 329 -6.80 6.79 30.06
CA SER A 329 -6.20 5.47 30.28
C SER A 329 -6.96 4.69 31.36
N ALA A 330 -7.24 5.29 32.51
CA ALA A 330 -8.00 4.67 33.60
C ALA A 330 -9.41 4.26 33.17
N ASN A 331 -10.12 5.15 32.44
CA ASN A 331 -11.46 4.87 31.95
C ASN A 331 -11.45 3.77 30.88
N SER A 332 -10.44 3.72 30.01
CA SER A 332 -10.29 2.68 28.99
C SER A 332 -10.02 1.32 29.62
N SER A 333 -9.12 1.24 30.59
CA SER A 333 -8.84 0.00 31.33
C SER A 333 -10.07 -0.49 32.10
N THR A 334 -10.83 0.44 32.72
CA THR A 334 -12.08 0.10 33.40
C THR A 334 -13.14 -0.40 32.43
N LEU A 335 -13.26 0.22 31.26
CA LEU A 335 -14.18 -0.20 30.20
C LEU A 335 -13.88 -1.62 29.71
N GLU A 336 -12.60 -1.93 29.53
CA GLU A 336 -12.16 -3.27 29.13
C GLU A 336 -12.47 -4.31 30.23
N ALA A 337 -12.21 -3.99 31.49
CA ALA A 337 -12.54 -4.85 32.62
C ALA A 337 -14.04 -5.14 32.69
N LEU A 338 -14.89 -4.10 32.54
CA LEU A 338 -16.34 -4.24 32.56
C LEU A 338 -16.89 -5.05 31.37
N ARG A 339 -16.30 -4.89 30.18
CA ARG A 339 -16.65 -5.70 29.00
C ARG A 339 -16.30 -7.17 29.21
N ASN A 340 -15.14 -7.46 29.80
CA ASN A 340 -14.76 -8.83 30.16
C ASN A 340 -15.72 -9.42 31.21
N GLU A 341 -16.08 -8.66 32.26
CA GLU A 341 -17.05 -9.09 33.27
C GLU A 341 -18.42 -9.36 32.65
N TYR A 342 -18.87 -8.50 31.72
CA TYR A 342 -20.13 -8.67 31.00
C TYR A 342 -20.17 -9.97 30.18
N VAL A 343 -19.06 -10.35 29.53
CA VAL A 343 -18.98 -11.59 28.76
C VAL A 343 -19.14 -12.83 29.66
N PHE A 344 -18.57 -12.80 30.86
CA PHE A 344 -18.63 -13.93 31.80
C PHE A 344 -19.85 -13.93 32.73
N SER A 345 -20.59 -12.83 32.85
CA SER A 345 -21.77 -12.76 33.69
C SER A 345 -22.98 -13.44 33.04
N ASN A 346 -23.65 -14.35 33.77
CA ASN A 346 -24.90 -15.01 33.38
C ASN A 346 -26.14 -14.44 34.10
N ASP A 347 -25.95 -13.48 35.02
CA ASP A 347 -27.07 -12.85 35.74
C ASP A 347 -27.66 -11.69 34.92
N PRO A 348 -28.95 -11.76 34.55
CA PRO A 348 -29.59 -10.69 33.80
C PRO A 348 -29.58 -9.31 34.50
N GLY A 349 -29.67 -9.29 35.85
CA GLY A 349 -29.63 -8.05 36.62
C GLY A 349 -28.24 -7.39 36.56
N GLU A 350 -27.22 -8.18 36.71
CA GLU A 350 -25.82 -7.74 36.64
C GLU A 350 -25.47 -7.27 35.22
N ARG A 351 -25.90 -7.97 34.18
CA ARG A 351 -25.70 -7.53 32.78
C ARG A 351 -26.30 -6.17 32.49
N VAL A 352 -27.48 -5.86 33.04
CA VAL A 352 -28.09 -4.52 32.90
C VAL A 352 -27.24 -3.46 33.59
N ARG A 353 -26.69 -3.74 34.77
CA ARG A 353 -25.76 -2.82 35.48
C ARG A 353 -24.51 -2.57 34.66
N LEU A 354 -23.85 -3.63 34.25
CA LEU A 354 -22.61 -3.58 33.44
C LEU A 354 -22.84 -2.84 32.11
N THR A 355 -23.95 -3.08 31.43
CA THR A 355 -24.30 -2.35 30.20
C THR A 355 -24.38 -0.84 30.43
N ASN A 356 -25.02 -0.41 31.56
CA ASN A 356 -25.15 1.01 31.86
C ASN A 356 -23.78 1.64 32.20
N GLU A 357 -22.91 0.94 32.91
CA GLU A 357 -21.57 1.39 33.26
C GLU A 357 -20.67 1.47 32.00
N ILE A 358 -20.68 0.46 31.14
CA ILE A 358 -20.01 0.45 29.84
C ILE A 358 -20.46 1.64 29.00
N LEU A 359 -21.78 1.82 28.83
CA LEU A 359 -22.31 2.93 28.02
C LEU A 359 -21.91 4.31 28.61
N SER A 360 -21.87 4.43 29.94
CA SER A 360 -21.41 5.65 30.59
C SER A 360 -19.96 6.00 30.27
N LEU A 361 -19.08 5.00 30.30
CA LEU A 361 -17.66 5.18 29.94
C LEU A 361 -17.46 5.42 28.45
N GLU A 362 -18.17 4.69 27.59
CA GLU A 362 -18.16 4.90 26.13
C GLU A 362 -18.61 6.32 25.73
N MET A 363 -19.50 6.93 26.51
CA MET A 363 -19.90 8.33 26.31
C MET A 363 -18.90 9.33 26.90
N ALA A 364 -18.21 8.98 28.00
CA ALA A 364 -17.28 9.87 28.70
C ALA A 364 -15.93 9.99 27.96
N ILE A 365 -15.37 8.86 27.47
CA ILE A 365 -14.06 8.81 26.82
C ILE A 365 -13.95 9.79 25.63
N PRO A 366 -14.88 9.86 24.67
CA PRO A 366 -14.80 10.84 23.57
C PRO A 366 -14.88 12.30 24.04
N GLY A 367 -15.50 12.54 25.23
CA GLY A 367 -15.51 13.85 25.85
C GLY A 367 -14.11 14.26 26.36
N LEU A 368 -13.45 13.33 27.06
CA LEU A 368 -12.09 13.51 27.56
C LEU A 368 -11.09 13.65 26.40
N GLN A 369 -11.23 12.87 25.33
CA GLN A 369 -10.39 12.98 24.14
C GLN A 369 -10.48 14.36 23.49
N ARG A 370 -11.70 14.91 23.31
CA ARG A 370 -11.87 16.28 22.81
C ARG A 370 -11.26 17.34 23.73
N SER A 371 -11.32 17.11 25.04
CA SER A 371 -10.68 18.02 26.01
C SER A 371 -9.15 17.94 25.91
N LEU A 372 -8.61 16.74 25.73
CA LEU A 372 -7.19 16.52 25.49
C LEU A 372 -6.72 17.19 24.20
N ASP A 373 -7.43 17.03 23.09
CA ASP A 373 -7.10 17.69 21.82
C ASP A 373 -7.09 19.21 21.96
N LYS A 374 -8.06 19.77 22.71
CA LYS A 374 -8.09 21.20 22.99
C LYS A 374 -6.91 21.64 23.84
N ALA A 375 -6.59 20.92 24.92
CA ALA A 375 -5.47 21.23 25.81
C ALA A 375 -4.13 21.17 25.05
N ASN A 376 -3.98 20.20 24.14
CA ASN A 376 -2.83 20.05 23.27
C ASN A 376 -2.68 21.22 22.28
N ASN A 377 -3.79 21.69 21.69
CA ASN A 377 -3.76 22.87 20.82
C ASN A 377 -3.43 24.15 21.58
N ASP A 378 -3.93 24.30 22.81
CA ASP A 378 -3.59 25.41 23.69
C ASP A 378 -2.08 25.39 24.04
N LEU A 379 -1.54 24.20 24.33
CA LEU A 379 -0.11 24.01 24.63
C LEU A 379 0.76 24.41 23.44
N ARG A 380 0.42 23.96 22.22
CA ARG A 380 1.09 24.40 20.97
C ARG A 380 1.05 25.91 20.79
N GLY A 381 -0.06 26.55 21.18
CA GLY A 381 -0.18 28.00 21.15
C GLY A 381 0.86 28.67 22.06
N ILE A 382 1.06 28.15 23.27
CA ILE A 382 2.05 28.65 24.24
C ILE A 382 3.48 28.39 23.74
N GLU A 383 3.76 27.23 23.17
CA GLU A 383 5.06 26.88 22.56
C GLU A 383 5.41 27.85 21.41
N MET A 384 4.44 28.19 20.59
CA MET A 384 4.63 29.20 19.54
C MET A 384 4.91 30.61 20.09
N GLU A 385 4.39 30.94 21.28
CA GLU A 385 4.72 32.19 21.95
C GLU A 385 6.16 32.19 22.49
N PHE A 386 6.61 31.09 23.09
CA PHE A 386 8.02 30.92 23.49
C PHE A 386 8.98 31.08 22.31
N LEU A 387 8.68 30.45 21.20
CA LEU A 387 9.48 30.57 19.97
C LEU A 387 9.55 32.01 19.44
N LYS A 388 8.46 32.78 19.53
CA LYS A 388 8.45 34.20 19.14
C LYS A 388 9.29 35.08 20.06
N GLU A 389 9.36 34.71 21.34
CA GLU A 389 10.17 35.43 22.34
C GLU A 389 11.64 34.98 22.37
N GLY A 390 12.01 33.97 21.52
CA GLY A 390 13.37 33.43 21.46
C GLY A 390 13.76 32.62 22.70
N ILE A 391 12.76 32.14 23.46
CA ILE A 391 12.97 31.32 24.65
C ILE A 391 12.89 29.85 24.24
N PHE A 392 13.96 29.11 24.41
CA PHE A 392 14.02 27.67 24.18
C PHE A 392 13.91 26.94 25.53
N LEU A 393 12.81 26.23 25.75
CA LEU A 393 12.60 25.42 26.94
C LEU A 393 13.38 24.11 26.81
N ASN A 394 14.37 23.90 27.68
CA ASN A 394 15.02 22.61 27.80
C ASN A 394 14.15 21.73 28.72
N MET A 395 13.45 20.75 28.18
CA MET A 395 12.38 20.02 28.86
C MET A 395 12.84 18.83 29.72
N ASP A 396 14.14 18.65 29.95
CA ASP A 396 14.66 17.56 30.80
C ASP A 396 14.40 17.73 32.31
N MET A 397 13.75 18.84 32.73
CA MET A 397 13.53 19.18 34.16
C MET A 397 12.15 18.84 34.72
N ALA A 398 11.25 18.17 33.97
CA ALA A 398 9.89 17.89 34.45
C ALA A 398 9.64 16.42 34.87
N ALA A 399 10.65 15.56 34.86
CA ALA A 399 10.57 14.23 35.42
C ALA A 399 11.20 14.26 36.82
N GLY A 400 10.35 14.17 37.86
CA GLY A 400 10.77 14.19 39.25
C GLY A 400 11.73 13.06 39.61
N ASP A 401 12.64 13.39 40.51
CA ASP A 401 13.60 12.50 41.14
C ASP A 401 12.97 11.24 41.70
N ASP A 402 13.40 10.08 41.20
CA ASP A 402 13.53 8.86 41.99
C ASP A 402 14.87 8.21 41.66
N GLU A 403 15.82 8.36 42.60
CA GLU A 403 17.13 7.73 42.58
C GLU A 403 16.98 6.21 42.76
N ASP A 404 17.35 5.44 41.74
CA ASP A 404 17.86 4.08 41.95
C ASP A 404 18.97 3.76 40.95
N GLU A 405 20.22 3.72 41.42
CA GLU A 405 21.42 3.41 40.64
C GLU A 405 21.53 1.88 40.38
N GLY A 406 20.96 1.43 39.27
CA GLY A 406 21.22 0.10 38.70
C GLY A 406 21.94 0.19 37.35
N PRO A 407 22.67 -0.85 36.87
CA PRO A 407 23.24 -0.84 35.54
C PRO A 407 22.13 -0.73 34.50
N GLU A 408 22.30 0.17 33.50
CA GLU A 408 21.33 0.43 32.45
C GLU A 408 20.91 -0.85 31.72
N ILE A 409 19.78 -1.38 32.15
CA ILE A 409 19.03 -2.34 31.36
C ILE A 409 18.26 -1.50 30.36
N PRO A 410 18.35 -1.74 29.04
CA PRO A 410 17.49 -1.05 28.09
C PRO A 410 16.05 -1.15 28.59
N GLU A 411 15.34 -0.03 28.66
CA GLU A 411 13.95 0.04 29.17
C GLU A 411 13.02 -0.94 28.45
N TYR A 412 13.37 -1.33 27.21
CA TYR A 412 12.62 -2.26 26.40
C TYR A 412 13.37 -3.57 26.17
N GLU A 413 12.74 -4.69 26.56
CA GLU A 413 13.24 -6.04 26.28
C GLU A 413 12.62 -6.60 24.99
N PHE A 414 13.44 -6.77 23.94
CA PHE A 414 13.00 -7.37 22.69
C PHE A 414 12.67 -8.85 22.87
N ARG A 415 11.40 -9.19 22.77
CA ARG A 415 10.89 -10.57 22.85
C ARG A 415 10.40 -11.00 21.48
N ARG A 416 10.88 -12.17 21.02
CA ARG A 416 10.43 -12.73 19.74
C ARG A 416 9.01 -13.26 19.86
N ARG A 417 8.11 -12.76 19.02
CA ARG A 417 6.74 -13.23 18.85
C ARG A 417 6.70 -14.46 17.94
N SER A 418 5.69 -15.29 18.10
CA SER A 418 5.44 -16.42 17.19
C SER A 418 4.63 -15.94 15.98
N MET A 419 4.93 -16.52 14.82
CA MET A 419 4.14 -16.31 13.63
C MET A 419 2.83 -17.09 13.71
N GLY A 420 1.72 -16.51 13.28
CA GLY A 420 0.44 -17.16 13.14
C GLY A 420 0.39 -18.09 11.92
N ASN A 421 -0.67 -18.87 11.81
CA ASN A 421 -0.91 -19.70 10.64
C ASN A 421 -1.27 -18.85 9.43
N SER A 422 -1.02 -19.33 8.22
CA SER A 422 -1.52 -18.70 7.00
C SER A 422 -3.03 -18.57 7.05
N LEU A 423 -3.55 -17.41 6.62
CA LEU A 423 -4.98 -17.17 6.52
C LEU A 423 -5.58 -18.04 5.41
N ALA A 424 -6.69 -18.70 5.71
CA ALA A 424 -7.48 -19.40 4.71
C ALA A 424 -8.39 -18.37 4.01
N ILE A 425 -7.85 -17.68 2.99
CA ILE A 425 -8.59 -16.66 2.25
C ILE A 425 -9.31 -17.30 1.08
N ASN A 426 -10.63 -17.28 1.14
CA ASN A 426 -11.49 -17.62 0.01
C ASN A 426 -12.08 -16.31 -0.54
N VAL A 427 -11.40 -15.74 -1.53
CA VAL A 427 -11.81 -14.46 -2.13
C VAL A 427 -13.07 -14.68 -2.96
N MET A 428 -14.14 -13.94 -2.64
CA MET A 428 -15.28 -13.80 -3.54
C MET A 428 -14.81 -13.08 -4.79
N VAL A 429 -14.70 -13.81 -5.89
CA VAL A 429 -14.55 -13.18 -7.19
C VAL A 429 -15.93 -12.61 -7.56
N PRO A 430 -16.12 -11.29 -7.61
CA PRO A 430 -17.38 -10.74 -8.09
C PRO A 430 -17.65 -11.30 -9.48
N GLU A 431 -18.85 -11.78 -9.72
CA GLU A 431 -19.28 -12.10 -11.09
C GLU A 431 -19.19 -10.81 -11.90
N VAL A 432 -18.16 -10.73 -12.72
CA VAL A 432 -17.96 -9.59 -13.62
C VAL A 432 -19.09 -9.60 -14.65
N LYS A 433 -20.07 -8.74 -14.44
CA LYS A 433 -21.20 -8.60 -15.39
C LYS A 433 -20.83 -7.58 -16.45
N PHE A 434 -20.23 -8.07 -17.52
CA PHE A 434 -19.96 -7.23 -18.68
C PHE A 434 -21.26 -6.85 -19.40
N ASP A 435 -21.48 -5.53 -19.62
CA ASP A 435 -22.63 -5.01 -20.37
C ASP A 435 -22.31 -4.97 -21.87
N TYR A 436 -22.76 -5.96 -22.61
CA TYR A 436 -22.64 -6.03 -24.05
C TYR A 436 -23.77 -5.26 -24.79
N THR A 437 -24.63 -4.57 -24.07
CA THR A 437 -25.75 -3.83 -24.66
C THR A 437 -25.34 -2.40 -25.00
N PHE A 438 -25.00 -2.15 -26.27
CA PHE A 438 -24.78 -0.77 -26.75
C PHE A 438 -26.10 -0.04 -26.92
N ARG A 439 -26.26 1.08 -26.21
CA ARG A 439 -27.46 1.94 -26.27
C ARG A 439 -27.10 3.42 -26.23
N ILE A 440 -28.04 4.25 -26.66
CA ILE A 440 -27.96 5.69 -26.62
C ILE A 440 -29.12 6.18 -25.77
N GLY A 441 -28.82 6.73 -24.59
CA GLY A 441 -29.79 7.24 -23.61
C GLY A 441 -29.85 8.76 -23.58
N PRO A 442 -30.61 9.33 -22.62
CA PRO A 442 -30.64 10.75 -22.36
C PRO A 442 -29.29 11.24 -21.78
N GLU A 443 -28.63 10.44 -20.96
CA GLU A 443 -27.32 10.70 -20.36
C GLU A 443 -26.38 9.54 -20.62
N ALA A 444 -25.09 9.82 -20.66
CA ALA A 444 -24.06 8.78 -20.76
C ALA A 444 -23.91 8.07 -19.41
N ILE A 445 -23.61 6.76 -19.46
CA ILE A 445 -23.41 5.96 -18.26
C ILE A 445 -22.07 5.22 -18.43
N PHE A 446 -21.20 5.38 -17.44
CA PHE A 446 -19.98 4.58 -17.39
C PHE A 446 -20.32 3.11 -17.10
N ALA A 447 -19.53 2.21 -17.66
CA ALA A 447 -19.60 0.80 -17.30
C ALA A 447 -19.31 0.62 -15.81
N GLU A 448 -20.04 -0.27 -15.15
CA GLU A 448 -19.79 -0.62 -13.74
C GLU A 448 -18.40 -1.24 -13.58
N ASP A 449 -18.03 -2.12 -14.51
CA ASP A 449 -16.68 -2.65 -14.64
C ASP A 449 -16.00 -2.01 -15.84
N GLN A 450 -14.84 -1.40 -15.64
CA GLN A 450 -14.04 -0.74 -16.67
C GLN A 450 -13.09 -1.71 -17.38
N ASN A 451 -12.99 -2.96 -16.90
CA ASN A 451 -12.14 -3.99 -17.50
C ASN A 451 -12.70 -4.45 -18.84
N ILE A 452 -11.82 -4.95 -19.68
CA ILE A 452 -12.16 -5.57 -20.96
C ILE A 452 -12.21 -7.08 -20.73
N PRO A 453 -13.31 -7.78 -21.13
CA PRO A 453 -13.40 -9.22 -20.95
C PRO A 453 -12.34 -9.98 -21.76
N ALA A 454 -12.02 -11.20 -21.32
CA ALA A 454 -11.21 -12.13 -22.08
C ALA A 454 -11.89 -12.54 -23.40
N GLY A 455 -11.11 -13.02 -24.35
CA GLY A 455 -11.55 -13.34 -25.70
C GLY A 455 -11.45 -12.14 -26.65
N ILE A 456 -12.13 -12.25 -27.80
CA ILE A 456 -12.10 -11.20 -28.84
C ILE A 456 -13.21 -10.18 -28.54
N VAL A 457 -12.84 -8.93 -28.37
CA VAL A 457 -13.77 -7.82 -28.09
C VAL A 457 -13.42 -6.61 -28.95
N TYR A 458 -14.44 -5.94 -29.44
CA TYR A 458 -14.32 -4.66 -30.12
C TYR A 458 -14.97 -3.55 -29.31
N GLN A 459 -14.38 -2.36 -29.34
CA GLN A 459 -14.94 -1.13 -28.78
C GLN A 459 -14.86 -0.02 -29.81
N ILE A 460 -15.62 1.05 -29.62
CA ILE A 460 -15.53 2.26 -30.45
C ILE A 460 -14.85 3.36 -29.63
N GLN A 461 -13.64 3.74 -29.99
CA GLN A 461 -12.93 4.85 -29.37
C GLN A 461 -13.52 6.17 -29.86
N LEU A 462 -13.87 7.04 -28.91
CA LEU A 462 -14.50 8.35 -29.15
C LEU A 462 -13.45 9.43 -29.35
N PHE A 463 -12.62 9.61 -28.34
CA PHE A 463 -11.53 10.60 -28.30
C PHE A 463 -10.57 10.31 -27.16
N SER A 464 -9.44 11.04 -27.13
CA SER A 464 -8.52 11.08 -25.99
C SER A 464 -8.25 12.53 -25.61
N GLY A 465 -8.08 12.81 -24.31
CA GLY A 465 -7.88 14.17 -23.79
C GLY A 465 -7.01 14.21 -22.55
N GLY A 466 -6.42 15.37 -22.25
CA GLY A 466 -5.60 15.58 -21.06
C GLY A 466 -6.38 15.82 -19.76
N ARG A 467 -7.72 15.94 -19.83
CA ARG A 467 -8.62 16.07 -18.68
C ARG A 467 -9.73 15.03 -18.75
N LYS A 468 -10.36 14.76 -17.61
CA LYS A 468 -11.59 13.95 -17.59
C LYS A 468 -12.70 14.65 -18.38
N ALA A 469 -13.46 13.86 -19.14
CA ALA A 469 -14.66 14.34 -19.82
C ALA A 469 -15.85 14.34 -18.88
N ASP A 470 -16.70 15.35 -19.02
CA ASP A 470 -17.98 15.39 -18.35
C ASP A 470 -18.98 14.45 -19.04
N LEU A 471 -19.95 13.92 -18.28
CA LEU A 471 -21.00 13.03 -18.83
C LEU A 471 -21.74 13.63 -20.01
N SER A 472 -21.93 14.96 -20.02
CA SER A 472 -22.56 15.71 -21.12
C SER A 472 -21.76 15.65 -22.41
N GLU A 473 -20.42 15.59 -22.34
CA GLU A 473 -19.54 15.48 -23.51
C GLU A 473 -19.69 14.11 -24.20
N LEU A 474 -20.11 13.08 -23.46
CA LEU A 474 -20.31 11.70 -23.93
C LEU A 474 -21.69 11.47 -24.60
N LYS A 475 -22.55 12.50 -24.62
CA LYS A 475 -23.78 12.62 -25.43
C LYS A 475 -24.73 11.41 -25.33
N GLY A 476 -24.87 10.83 -24.14
CA GLY A 476 -25.81 9.73 -23.88
C GLY A 476 -25.37 8.35 -24.37
N LEU A 477 -24.12 8.17 -24.74
CA LEU A 477 -23.59 6.86 -25.11
C LEU A 477 -23.43 5.96 -23.87
N CYS A 478 -23.81 4.68 -23.96
CA CYS A 478 -23.80 3.70 -22.88
C CYS A 478 -23.49 2.29 -23.41
N PRO A 479 -22.69 1.50 -22.70
CA PRO A 479 -21.80 1.85 -21.60
C PRO A 479 -20.52 2.54 -22.11
N VAL A 480 -19.97 3.46 -21.31
CA VAL A 480 -18.69 4.13 -21.60
C VAL A 480 -17.57 3.56 -20.74
N TYR A 481 -16.43 3.33 -21.35
CA TYR A 481 -15.18 2.88 -20.74
C TYR A 481 -14.17 4.03 -20.74
N GLU A 482 -13.67 4.39 -19.54
CA GLU A 482 -12.62 5.37 -19.37
C GLU A 482 -11.28 4.64 -19.12
N HIS A 483 -10.28 4.93 -19.91
CA HIS A 483 -8.95 4.38 -19.71
C HIS A 483 -7.93 5.51 -19.59
N ARG A 484 -7.08 5.46 -18.56
CA ARG A 484 -5.97 6.39 -18.38
C ARG A 484 -4.70 5.78 -18.93
N THR A 485 -4.12 6.41 -19.95
CA THR A 485 -2.84 5.96 -20.53
C THR A 485 -1.67 6.25 -19.59
N PRO A 486 -0.53 5.54 -19.72
CA PRO A 486 0.68 5.84 -18.96
C PRO A 486 1.20 7.28 -19.13
N SER A 487 0.87 7.93 -20.26
CA SER A 487 1.16 9.35 -20.52
C SER A 487 0.22 10.33 -19.80
N GLY A 488 -0.73 9.83 -18.99
CA GLY A 488 -1.69 10.64 -18.23
C GLY A 488 -2.90 11.12 -19.01
N MET A 489 -3.08 10.70 -20.26
CA MET A 489 -4.26 11.05 -21.07
C MET A 489 -5.43 10.11 -20.78
N TYR A 490 -6.64 10.65 -20.81
CA TYR A 490 -7.89 9.91 -20.70
C TYR A 490 -8.38 9.52 -22.08
N THR A 491 -8.63 8.24 -22.29
CA THR A 491 -9.22 7.68 -23.53
C THR A 491 -10.62 7.18 -23.23
N TYR A 492 -11.60 7.59 -24.03
CA TYR A 492 -12.99 7.19 -23.88
C TYR A 492 -13.39 6.27 -25.01
N ARG A 493 -13.91 5.08 -24.64
CA ARG A 493 -14.42 4.05 -25.55
C ARG A 493 -15.85 3.73 -25.20
N VAL A 494 -16.63 3.20 -26.16
CA VAL A 494 -18.02 2.87 -25.92
C VAL A 494 -18.37 1.49 -26.47
N GLY A 495 -19.21 0.80 -25.70
CA GLY A 495 -19.73 -0.53 -26.01
C GLY A 495 -18.71 -1.65 -25.89
N LEU A 496 -19.20 -2.87 -25.69
CA LEU A 496 -18.48 -4.12 -25.86
C LEU A 496 -19.15 -4.88 -26.99
N PHE A 497 -18.44 -5.17 -28.07
CA PHE A 497 -18.98 -5.89 -29.22
C PHE A 497 -18.20 -7.19 -29.40
N ARG A 498 -18.89 -8.29 -29.52
CA ARG A 498 -18.29 -9.63 -29.73
C ARG A 498 -17.90 -9.89 -31.16
N SER A 499 -18.42 -9.10 -32.13
CA SER A 499 -18.08 -9.20 -33.53
C SER A 499 -17.71 -7.85 -34.13
N TYR A 500 -16.86 -7.85 -35.14
CA TYR A 500 -16.53 -6.66 -35.92
C TYR A 500 -17.77 -6.05 -36.61
N GLU A 501 -18.69 -6.87 -37.10
CA GLU A 501 -19.88 -6.40 -37.79
C GLU A 501 -20.84 -5.64 -36.85
N ASP A 502 -20.97 -6.07 -35.57
CA ASP A 502 -21.76 -5.35 -34.57
C ASP A 502 -21.13 -3.98 -34.26
N ALA A 503 -19.80 -3.93 -34.06
CA ALA A 503 -19.08 -2.67 -33.84
C ALA A 503 -19.21 -1.73 -35.04
N LYS A 504 -19.16 -2.27 -36.27
CA LYS A 504 -19.34 -1.54 -37.52
C LYS A 504 -20.78 -1.02 -37.69
N ALA A 505 -21.77 -1.77 -37.27
CA ALA A 505 -23.16 -1.31 -37.26
C ALA A 505 -23.42 -0.19 -36.23
N ALA A 506 -22.64 -0.18 -35.12
CA ALA A 506 -22.77 0.80 -34.06
C ALA A 506 -22.01 2.11 -34.35
N ILE A 507 -20.86 2.08 -35.04
CA ILE A 507 -20.02 3.27 -35.23
C ILE A 507 -20.73 4.40 -35.98
N ASP A 508 -21.63 4.07 -36.94
CA ASP A 508 -22.39 5.08 -37.65
C ASP A 508 -23.38 5.81 -36.73
N LYS A 509 -23.89 5.13 -35.70
CA LYS A 509 -24.75 5.74 -34.68
C LYS A 509 -23.92 6.68 -33.78
N VAL A 510 -22.69 6.30 -33.43
CA VAL A 510 -21.75 7.10 -32.65
C VAL A 510 -21.34 8.37 -33.40
N ARG A 511 -21.00 8.24 -34.70
CA ARG A 511 -20.63 9.37 -35.55
C ARG A 511 -21.77 10.38 -35.72
N ARG A 512 -23.00 9.90 -35.84
CA ARG A 512 -24.20 10.77 -35.92
C ARG A 512 -24.45 11.55 -34.61
N ARG A 513 -23.87 11.13 -33.48
CA ARG A 513 -23.87 11.89 -32.22
C ARG A 513 -22.78 12.97 -32.16
N GLY A 514 -21.99 13.13 -33.25
CA GLY A 514 -20.97 14.17 -33.40
C GLY A 514 -19.57 13.73 -32.95
N PHE A 515 -19.30 12.44 -32.95
CA PHE A 515 -17.96 11.86 -32.78
C PHE A 515 -17.42 11.43 -34.14
N ASN A 516 -17.16 12.37 -35.01
CA ASN A 516 -16.83 12.10 -36.42
C ASN A 516 -15.54 11.31 -36.58
N ASP A 517 -14.59 11.50 -35.68
CA ASP A 517 -13.27 10.85 -35.69
C ASP A 517 -13.26 9.51 -34.93
N ALA A 518 -14.44 9.03 -34.49
CA ALA A 518 -14.54 7.75 -33.80
C ALA A 518 -14.13 6.58 -34.71
N TYR A 519 -13.38 5.63 -34.15
CA TYR A 519 -12.90 4.45 -34.85
C TYR A 519 -13.02 3.19 -33.97
N ILE A 520 -13.00 2.01 -34.62
CA ILE A 520 -13.09 0.73 -33.93
C ILE A 520 -11.71 0.34 -33.42
N THR A 521 -11.62 -0.02 -32.14
CA THR A 521 -10.47 -0.67 -31.50
C THR A 521 -10.80 -2.13 -31.23
N ALA A 522 -9.78 -2.97 -31.14
CA ALA A 522 -9.96 -4.41 -30.94
C ALA A 522 -9.01 -4.93 -29.86
N PHE A 523 -9.47 -5.91 -29.10
CA PHE A 523 -8.77 -6.53 -27.99
C PHE A 523 -8.85 -8.05 -28.12
N ILE A 524 -7.77 -8.72 -27.76
CA ILE A 524 -7.73 -10.18 -27.54
C ILE A 524 -7.17 -10.38 -26.12
N ASP A 525 -7.92 -11.05 -25.26
CA ASP A 525 -7.58 -11.31 -23.87
C ASP A 525 -7.14 -10.03 -23.13
N SER A 526 -7.96 -8.97 -23.26
CA SER A 526 -7.76 -7.63 -22.68
C SER A 526 -6.59 -6.82 -23.26
N GLN A 527 -5.81 -7.37 -24.19
CA GLN A 527 -4.72 -6.64 -24.85
C GLN A 527 -5.17 -6.01 -26.17
N GLU A 528 -4.84 -4.73 -26.37
CA GLU A 528 -5.17 -4.01 -27.59
C GLU A 528 -4.35 -4.55 -28.78
N VAL A 529 -5.05 -4.92 -29.84
CA VAL A 529 -4.46 -5.47 -31.06
C VAL A 529 -4.98 -4.72 -32.28
N SER A 530 -4.36 -4.93 -33.45
CA SER A 530 -4.90 -4.37 -34.69
C SER A 530 -6.27 -5.00 -35.02
N VAL A 531 -7.18 -4.20 -35.56
CA VAL A 531 -8.50 -4.69 -36.00
C VAL A 531 -8.37 -5.84 -37.01
N VAL A 532 -7.33 -5.81 -37.87
CA VAL A 532 -7.05 -6.88 -38.82
C VAL A 532 -6.69 -8.18 -38.12
N THR A 533 -5.86 -8.11 -37.09
CA THR A 533 -5.47 -9.27 -36.28
C THR A 533 -6.69 -9.87 -35.57
N ALA A 534 -7.50 -9.03 -34.92
CA ALA A 534 -8.72 -9.48 -34.24
C ALA A 534 -9.73 -10.14 -35.22
N ARG A 535 -9.97 -9.55 -36.39
CA ARG A 535 -10.86 -10.11 -37.43
C ARG A 535 -10.35 -11.44 -37.96
N THR A 536 -9.04 -11.59 -38.10
CA THR A 536 -8.45 -12.87 -38.53
C THR A 536 -8.65 -13.94 -37.46
N ALA A 537 -8.47 -13.58 -36.18
CA ALA A 537 -8.74 -14.48 -35.07
C ALA A 537 -10.23 -14.81 -34.94
N GLU A 538 -11.13 -13.83 -35.13
CA GLU A 538 -12.58 -14.02 -35.15
C GLU A 538 -13.02 -14.99 -36.25
N ALA A 539 -12.51 -14.81 -37.48
CA ALA A 539 -12.79 -15.70 -38.58
C ALA A 539 -12.28 -17.14 -38.36
N LYS A 540 -11.13 -17.27 -37.69
CA LYS A 540 -10.57 -18.56 -37.29
C LYS A 540 -11.42 -19.22 -36.21
N ALA A 541 -11.82 -18.48 -35.16
CA ALA A 541 -12.68 -18.97 -34.09
C ALA A 541 -14.09 -19.34 -34.59
N SER A 542 -14.62 -18.61 -35.56
CA SER A 542 -15.93 -18.92 -36.17
C SER A 542 -15.92 -20.22 -37.00
N ASN A 543 -14.76 -20.66 -37.45
CA ASN A 543 -14.59 -21.95 -38.15
C ASN A 543 -14.30 -23.11 -37.19
N GLU A 544 -13.94 -22.82 -35.92
CA GLU A 544 -13.73 -23.80 -34.87
C GLU A 544 -14.85 -23.68 -33.83
N VAL A 545 -15.99 -24.29 -34.07
CA VAL A 545 -17.04 -24.44 -33.05
C VAL A 545 -16.53 -25.48 -32.06
N LEU A 546 -15.95 -25.00 -30.96
CA LEU A 546 -15.56 -25.86 -29.83
C LEU A 546 -16.83 -26.33 -29.13
N LEU A 547 -17.15 -27.59 -29.29
CA LEU A 547 -18.25 -28.24 -28.61
C LEU A 547 -17.70 -29.04 -27.41
N TYR A 548 -18.33 -28.87 -26.26
CA TYR A 548 -18.00 -29.60 -25.04
C TYR A 548 -19.01 -30.67 -24.75
N GLU A 549 -18.61 -31.80 -24.18
CA GLU A 549 -19.49 -32.84 -23.67
C GLU A 549 -19.08 -33.23 -22.24
N VAL A 550 -20.10 -33.59 -21.44
CA VAL A 550 -19.86 -34.09 -20.07
C VAL A 550 -20.05 -35.60 -20.10
N ARG A 551 -19.01 -36.32 -19.75
CA ARG A 551 -19.01 -37.79 -19.63
C ARG A 551 -19.07 -38.19 -18.15
N ILE A 552 -20.04 -39.02 -17.83
CA ILE A 552 -20.39 -39.45 -16.48
C ILE A 552 -20.30 -40.97 -16.44
N MET A 553 -19.45 -41.48 -15.57
CA MET A 553 -19.24 -42.92 -15.32
C MET A 553 -19.55 -43.22 -13.87
N PRO A 554 -20.80 -43.52 -13.50
CA PRO A 554 -21.14 -43.85 -12.13
C PRO A 554 -20.59 -45.23 -11.76
N ASP A 555 -20.02 -45.37 -10.55
CA ASP A 555 -19.47 -46.64 -10.03
C ASP A 555 -20.57 -47.73 -9.93
N SER A 556 -21.81 -47.32 -9.74
CA SER A 556 -22.98 -48.22 -9.70
C SER A 556 -23.46 -48.68 -11.09
N GLY A 557 -22.98 -48.06 -12.18
CA GLY A 557 -23.45 -48.27 -13.55
C GLY A 557 -24.84 -47.65 -13.85
N GLU A 558 -25.52 -47.11 -12.86
CA GLU A 558 -26.83 -46.46 -12.98
C GLU A 558 -26.83 -45.11 -12.26
N LEU A 559 -27.68 -44.19 -12.69
CA LEU A 559 -27.90 -42.90 -12.09
C LEU A 559 -29.24 -42.89 -11.34
N GLU A 560 -29.26 -42.33 -10.14
CA GLU A 560 -30.51 -42.13 -9.39
C GLU A 560 -31.41 -41.12 -10.09
N GLN A 561 -32.74 -41.30 -9.96
CA GLN A 561 -33.73 -40.48 -10.65
C GLN A 561 -33.57 -38.99 -10.34
N GLU A 562 -33.24 -38.63 -9.09
CA GLU A 562 -32.98 -37.24 -8.67
C GLU A 562 -31.81 -36.61 -9.44
N VAL A 563 -30.75 -37.37 -9.67
CA VAL A 563 -29.59 -36.94 -10.44
C VAL A 563 -29.94 -36.72 -11.90
N VAL A 564 -30.71 -37.64 -12.50
CA VAL A 564 -31.16 -37.55 -13.90
C VAL A 564 -32.06 -36.31 -14.07
N GLU A 565 -33.02 -36.05 -13.18
CA GLU A 565 -33.87 -34.86 -13.22
C GLU A 565 -33.06 -33.56 -13.12
N GLY A 566 -32.04 -33.52 -12.24
CA GLY A 566 -31.09 -32.40 -12.13
C GLY A 566 -30.25 -32.20 -13.38
N MET A 567 -29.79 -33.29 -13.98
CA MET A 567 -29.06 -33.27 -15.27
C MET A 567 -29.93 -32.71 -16.40
N ILE A 568 -31.17 -33.17 -16.53
CA ILE A 568 -32.12 -32.69 -17.57
C ILE A 568 -32.32 -31.17 -17.44
N ARG A 569 -32.46 -30.68 -16.21
CA ARG A 569 -32.64 -29.25 -15.92
C ARG A 569 -31.42 -28.43 -16.32
N LEU A 570 -30.20 -28.89 -15.96
CA LEU A 570 -28.95 -28.18 -16.24
C LEU A 570 -28.50 -28.38 -17.70
N ALA A 571 -28.89 -29.45 -18.36
CA ALA A 571 -28.61 -29.69 -19.77
C ALA A 571 -29.36 -28.73 -20.71
N MET A 572 -30.41 -28.03 -20.23
CA MET A 572 -31.18 -27.05 -21.02
C MET A 572 -31.59 -27.54 -22.43
N GLY A 573 -32.05 -28.78 -22.50
CA GLY A 573 -32.50 -29.40 -23.78
C GLY A 573 -31.37 -29.98 -24.63
N LYS A 574 -30.15 -30.11 -24.12
CA LYS A 574 -29.09 -30.87 -24.77
C LYS A 574 -29.36 -32.38 -24.66
N ASP A 575 -28.83 -33.15 -25.62
CA ASP A 575 -29.01 -34.59 -25.64
C ASP A 575 -28.29 -35.27 -24.48
N ILE A 576 -28.94 -36.31 -23.94
CA ILE A 576 -28.36 -37.21 -22.92
C ILE A 576 -28.33 -38.60 -23.54
N ALA A 577 -27.14 -39.08 -23.90
CA ALA A 577 -26.92 -40.39 -24.46
C ALA A 577 -26.37 -41.36 -23.40
N ARG A 578 -26.80 -42.61 -23.42
CA ARG A 578 -26.21 -43.71 -22.65
C ARG A 578 -25.45 -44.60 -23.62
N VAL A 579 -24.15 -44.79 -23.35
CA VAL A 579 -23.24 -45.56 -24.19
C VAL A 579 -22.54 -46.61 -23.33
N GLU A 580 -22.36 -47.79 -23.84
CA GLU A 580 -21.54 -48.83 -23.19
C GLU A 580 -20.11 -48.77 -23.75
N ALA A 581 -19.14 -48.59 -22.87
CA ALA A 581 -17.71 -48.59 -23.23
C ALA A 581 -17.23 -50.02 -23.55
N GLU A 582 -16.06 -50.14 -24.20
CA GLU A 582 -15.47 -51.43 -24.60
C GLU A 582 -15.22 -52.40 -23.41
N ASP A 583 -15.09 -51.85 -22.22
CA ASP A 583 -14.91 -52.60 -20.97
C ASP A 583 -16.24 -52.99 -20.28
N GLY A 584 -17.39 -52.66 -20.88
CA GLY A 584 -18.74 -52.91 -20.34
C GLY A 584 -19.21 -51.82 -19.35
N THR A 585 -18.44 -50.75 -19.13
CA THR A 585 -18.82 -49.65 -18.25
C THR A 585 -19.91 -48.80 -18.91
N GLN A 586 -20.96 -48.45 -18.13
CA GLN A 586 -22.00 -47.55 -18.63
C GLN A 586 -21.53 -46.11 -18.51
N VAL A 587 -21.58 -45.39 -19.64
CA VAL A 587 -21.17 -43.96 -19.72
C VAL A 587 -22.37 -43.14 -20.15
N PHE A 588 -22.70 -42.09 -19.40
CA PHE A 588 -23.68 -41.12 -19.81
C PHE A 588 -22.96 -39.90 -20.41
N ILE A 589 -23.37 -39.49 -21.61
CA ILE A 589 -22.78 -38.34 -22.31
C ILE A 589 -23.86 -37.29 -22.46
N VAL A 590 -23.59 -36.11 -21.96
CA VAL A 590 -24.49 -34.94 -22.03
C VAL A 590 -23.84 -33.85 -22.88
N GLY A 591 -24.55 -33.38 -23.91
CA GLY A 591 -24.05 -32.35 -24.83
C GLY A 591 -24.63 -32.51 -26.25
N PRO A 592 -24.10 -31.74 -27.21
CA PRO A 592 -22.96 -30.85 -27.13
C PRO A 592 -23.31 -29.48 -26.52
N PHE A 593 -22.38 -28.94 -25.71
CA PHE A 593 -22.45 -27.58 -25.21
C PHE A 593 -21.53 -26.67 -26.01
N ASP A 594 -22.03 -25.53 -26.39
CA ASP A 594 -21.28 -24.44 -27.02
C ASP A 594 -20.57 -23.50 -25.99
N ASN A 595 -20.87 -23.73 -24.73
CA ASN A 595 -20.32 -22.96 -23.61
C ASN A 595 -19.68 -23.92 -22.58
N LYS A 596 -18.37 -23.77 -22.36
CA LYS A 596 -17.60 -24.57 -21.39
C LYS A 596 -18.12 -24.44 -19.96
N ALA A 597 -18.51 -23.23 -19.53
CA ALA A 597 -19.00 -22.99 -18.18
C ALA A 597 -20.28 -23.78 -17.88
N MET A 598 -21.20 -23.87 -18.84
CA MET A 598 -22.43 -24.68 -18.70
C MET A 598 -22.11 -26.17 -18.57
N ALA A 599 -21.16 -26.67 -19.36
CA ALA A 599 -20.70 -28.05 -19.26
C ALA A 599 -20.03 -28.33 -17.90
N GLU A 600 -19.20 -27.41 -17.42
CA GLU A 600 -18.54 -27.53 -16.11
C GLU A 600 -19.55 -27.45 -14.95
N GLU A 601 -20.57 -26.59 -15.02
CA GLU A 601 -21.64 -26.49 -14.01
C GLU A 601 -22.41 -27.82 -13.90
N LEU A 602 -22.80 -28.41 -15.00
CA LEU A 602 -23.42 -29.73 -15.01
C LEU A 602 -22.46 -30.79 -14.45
N ALA A 603 -21.21 -30.79 -14.86
CA ALA A 603 -20.21 -31.72 -14.34
C ALA A 603 -19.99 -31.56 -12.82
N ALA A 604 -19.97 -30.34 -12.29
CA ALA A 604 -19.86 -30.07 -10.87
C ALA A 604 -21.07 -30.57 -10.07
N TYR A 605 -22.27 -30.31 -10.59
CA TYR A 605 -23.52 -30.83 -10.00
C TYR A 605 -23.49 -32.34 -9.88
N VAL A 606 -23.18 -33.05 -10.97
CA VAL A 606 -23.17 -34.52 -10.99
C VAL A 606 -22.10 -35.07 -10.05
N ARG A 607 -20.88 -34.48 -10.03
CA ARG A 607 -19.81 -34.88 -9.08
C ARG A 607 -20.22 -34.75 -7.61
N SER A 608 -21.09 -33.79 -7.29
CA SER A 608 -21.59 -33.61 -5.92
C SER A 608 -22.59 -34.69 -5.48
N LYS A 609 -23.18 -35.43 -6.41
CA LYS A 609 -24.30 -36.33 -6.19
C LYS A 609 -23.97 -37.81 -6.38
N ILE A 610 -22.93 -38.14 -7.12
CA ILE A 610 -22.60 -39.54 -7.43
C ILE A 610 -21.16 -39.89 -6.99
N SER A 611 -20.95 -41.18 -6.70
CA SER A 611 -19.62 -41.79 -6.70
C SER A 611 -19.27 -42.27 -8.09
N GLY A 612 -18.15 -41.84 -8.66
CA GLY A 612 -17.74 -42.18 -10.02
C GLY A 612 -16.93 -41.08 -10.68
N LYS A 613 -16.55 -41.32 -11.94
CA LYS A 613 -15.76 -40.38 -12.73
C LYS A 613 -16.67 -39.47 -13.57
N VAL A 614 -16.47 -38.15 -13.45
CA VAL A 614 -17.17 -37.16 -14.28
C VAL A 614 -16.12 -36.24 -14.91
N THR A 615 -16.08 -36.21 -16.24
CA THR A 615 -15.15 -35.36 -17.02
C THR A 615 -15.94 -34.43 -17.93
N CYS A 616 -15.38 -33.22 -18.14
CA CYS A 616 -15.82 -32.29 -19.16
C CYS A 616 -14.75 -32.27 -20.25
N GLU A 617 -15.06 -32.69 -21.44
CA GLU A 617 -14.13 -32.91 -22.55
C GLU A 617 -14.56 -32.11 -23.79
N LEU A 618 -13.58 -31.73 -24.61
CA LEU A 618 -13.83 -31.20 -25.94
C LEU A 618 -14.30 -32.38 -26.82
N ARG A 619 -15.47 -32.23 -27.46
CA ARG A 619 -15.91 -33.18 -28.44
C ARG A 619 -14.96 -33.13 -29.64
N GLY A 620 -14.29 -34.23 -29.95
CA GLY A 620 -13.42 -34.34 -31.12
C GLY A 620 -14.20 -34.00 -32.40
N ASN A 621 -13.59 -33.21 -33.30
CA ASN A 621 -14.15 -32.91 -34.62
C ASN A 621 -14.32 -34.19 -35.42
N GLU A 622 -15.47 -34.86 -35.29
CA GLU A 622 -15.96 -35.67 -36.36
C GLU A 622 -16.57 -34.73 -37.41
N LEU A 623 -15.83 -34.56 -38.52
CA LEU A 623 -16.34 -33.93 -39.74
C LEU A 623 -17.70 -34.56 -40.08
N ILE A 624 -18.78 -33.82 -39.85
CA ILE A 624 -20.07 -34.13 -40.47
C ILE A 624 -19.88 -33.80 -41.94
N VAL A 625 -19.47 -34.81 -42.73
CA VAL A 625 -19.60 -34.77 -44.18
C VAL A 625 -21.08 -35.05 -44.47
N ASN A 626 -21.81 -34.01 -44.89
CA ASN A 626 -23.09 -34.15 -45.53
C ASN A 626 -22.90 -34.59 -46.98
#